data_3a4c15e129d9e29b7f88bb0a6608a141
#
_entry.id   3a4c15e129d9e29b7f88bb0a6608a141
#
_cell.length_a   1.000
_cell.length_b   1.000
_cell.length_c   1.000
_cell.angle_alpha   90.00
_cell.angle_beta   90.00
_cell.angle_gamma   90.00
#
_symmetry.space_group_name_H-M   'P 1'
#
loop_
_entity.id
_entity.type
_entity.pdbx_description
1 polymer ?
#
loop_
_entity_poly.entity_id
_entity_poly.type
_entity_poly.pdbx_seq_one_letter_code
_entity_poly.pdbx_strand_id
1 'polypeptide(L)'
;MKTTMKRAVHIDFHTMPKIDDFGMNFEPVDLAEMLADAHVSYVNIFARCNIGFSYYPTKLGTMYPGITRDYLGESIAELHKRNIGVTAYLNGGINHELMNHHQEFIKITKDGRLYDDVDKATNHYFRMPCFNTGYREYLFAEIREIMEKEPDGIFVDCMLPKPCYCSNCLRKMAEKGIDVNDDAAAFKFQVDTLYEVFSQIHAIVTPKMRLYINSYSNDWFSEFEGHIELECLPTYSWGYDFFPAQAPYYRNLAPDKELVYMTGAMVTGWGDFSGYKPDAALECDVYDAMMYGYNPSVGDLMHPRDGLNRPLYKQVGKMYRYVETMEPWTEGSQAIAEAAILRNKVTSENVKSSVTAGDKGAARMFCEMRISYDVVDEDMPFDGYKLLLLPDDIRITEKLKAKLEAFQGAIISTGNSIAEGGVWDYITDVAPDTNTHGFYAWGDQVYGQKYVGVKMKSEYSVSDYVEPYFNTHWDGFHGYFYVPPKSPVGFSAVAKKGNRAHVCFRLFTAYMEYGALFHKALIESLVREFIPEQWIETSELPSSSRITIRKGKQGELLYVKVSVPEHWANRGVINEHTVLPAGRKVSIKGEYGAVCSLPDEKPVKCWVENGRTVIELPEITGFLPMLLKK
;
A
#
# COMPACT_ATOMS: atom_id res chain seq x y z
N MET A 1 15.96 -21.31 -13.84
CA MET A 1 15.34 -19.99 -14.02
C MET A 1 14.54 -19.70 -12.76
N LYS A 2 14.65 -18.50 -12.17
CA LYS A 2 13.78 -18.16 -11.02
C LYS A 2 12.33 -18.07 -11.54
N THR A 3 11.43 -18.89 -11.01
CA THR A 3 9.99 -18.83 -11.34
C THR A 3 9.43 -17.46 -10.98
N THR A 4 8.61 -16.86 -11.85
CA THR A 4 7.99 -15.55 -11.62
C THR A 4 6.74 -15.69 -10.77
N MET A 5 6.44 -14.67 -9.93
CA MET A 5 5.28 -14.67 -9.02
C MET A 5 4.00 -14.15 -9.73
N LYS A 6 3.73 -14.57 -10.95
CA LYS A 6 2.64 -13.99 -11.77
C LYS A 6 1.24 -14.14 -11.19
N ARG A 7 0.98 -15.27 -10.54
CA ARG A 7 -0.29 -15.63 -9.88
C ARG A 7 0.08 -16.34 -8.59
N ALA A 8 0.28 -15.56 -7.53
CA ALA A 8 0.80 -16.07 -6.27
C ALA A 8 -0.32 -16.35 -5.26
N VAL A 9 -0.02 -17.19 -4.29
CA VAL A 9 -0.87 -17.44 -3.12
C VAL A 9 0.01 -17.38 -1.88
N HIS A 10 -0.50 -16.73 -0.82
CA HIS A 10 0.12 -16.75 0.50
C HIS A 10 -0.72 -17.63 1.42
N ILE A 11 -0.20 -18.79 1.82
CA ILE A 11 -0.90 -19.72 2.69
C ILE A 11 -0.48 -19.45 4.12
N ASP A 12 -1.31 -18.72 4.86
CA ASP A 12 -1.11 -18.45 6.27
C ASP A 12 -1.42 -19.68 7.13
N PHE A 13 -0.53 -20.00 8.09
CA PHE A 13 -0.60 -21.26 8.83
C PHE A 13 -0.10 -21.12 10.26
N HIS A 14 -0.80 -20.30 11.05
CA HIS A 14 -0.52 -20.12 12.48
C HIS A 14 -1.33 -21.12 13.31
N THR A 15 -0.73 -22.25 13.67
CA THR A 15 -1.43 -23.35 14.30
C THR A 15 -1.12 -23.46 15.78
N MET A 16 -2.17 -23.42 16.60
CA MET A 16 -2.06 -23.55 18.05
C MET A 16 -1.78 -25.02 18.47
N PRO A 17 -1.03 -25.26 19.56
CA PRO A 17 -0.58 -26.61 19.92
C PRO A 17 -1.66 -27.54 20.46
N LYS A 18 -2.92 -27.09 20.59
CA LYS A 18 -4.05 -27.89 21.08
C LYS A 18 -4.90 -28.53 19.98
N ILE A 19 -4.39 -28.57 18.75
CA ILE A 19 -5.04 -29.25 17.63
C ILE A 19 -4.41 -30.62 17.53
N ASP A 20 -5.16 -31.64 17.94
CA ASP A 20 -4.70 -33.02 18.11
C ASP A 20 -4.81 -33.85 16.82
N ASP A 21 -5.58 -33.38 15.86
CA ASP A 21 -5.80 -34.03 14.55
C ASP A 21 -5.11 -33.27 13.40
N PHE A 22 -4.02 -32.58 13.70
CA PHE A 22 -3.23 -31.81 12.71
C PHE A 22 -2.84 -32.68 11.52
N GLY A 23 -3.11 -32.18 10.30
CA GLY A 23 -2.72 -32.82 9.06
C GLY A 23 -3.44 -34.11 8.73
N MET A 24 -4.50 -34.49 9.49
CA MET A 24 -5.21 -35.77 9.31
C MET A 24 -5.70 -35.98 7.88
N ASN A 25 -6.21 -34.94 7.25
CA ASN A 25 -6.77 -34.98 5.89
C ASN A 25 -5.94 -34.20 4.87
N PHE A 26 -4.73 -33.77 5.26
CA PHE A 26 -3.89 -32.94 4.39
C PHE A 26 -2.72 -33.74 3.81
N GLU A 27 -2.62 -33.76 2.48
CA GLU A 27 -1.51 -34.34 1.75
C GLU A 27 -0.82 -33.31 0.84
N PRO A 28 0.53 -33.27 0.81
CA PRO A 28 1.28 -32.35 -0.08
C PRO A 28 0.96 -32.51 -1.57
N VAL A 29 0.61 -33.72 -2.01
CA VAL A 29 0.18 -33.98 -3.40
C VAL A 29 -1.15 -33.26 -3.68
N ASP A 30 -2.13 -33.38 -2.80
CA ASP A 30 -3.46 -32.74 -2.95
C ASP A 30 -3.33 -31.22 -2.92
N LEU A 31 -2.46 -30.66 -2.06
CA LEU A 31 -2.12 -29.25 -2.04
C LEU A 31 -1.62 -28.80 -3.41
N ALA A 32 -0.62 -29.48 -3.93
CA ALA A 32 0.03 -29.08 -5.17
C ALA A 32 -0.90 -29.25 -6.39
N GLU A 33 -1.77 -30.27 -6.40
CA GLU A 33 -2.81 -30.45 -7.43
C GLU A 33 -3.84 -29.33 -7.40
N MET A 34 -4.34 -28.99 -6.22
CA MET A 34 -5.32 -27.91 -6.05
C MET A 34 -4.78 -26.56 -6.52
N LEU A 35 -3.51 -26.25 -6.20
CA LEU A 35 -2.87 -25.02 -6.62
C LEU A 35 -2.59 -24.99 -8.14
N ALA A 36 -2.20 -26.12 -8.72
CA ALA A 36 -2.02 -26.25 -10.17
C ALA A 36 -3.35 -26.07 -10.92
N ASP A 37 -4.43 -26.71 -10.45
CA ASP A 37 -5.79 -26.57 -11.01
C ASP A 37 -6.32 -25.13 -10.88
N ALA A 38 -5.88 -24.41 -9.84
CA ALA A 38 -6.18 -22.99 -9.64
C ALA A 38 -5.26 -22.05 -10.42
N HIS A 39 -4.45 -22.53 -11.36
CA HIS A 39 -3.52 -21.73 -12.18
C HIS A 39 -2.48 -20.94 -11.36
N VAL A 40 -2.16 -21.39 -10.16
CA VAL A 40 -1.13 -20.77 -9.31
C VAL A 40 0.25 -21.03 -9.90
N SER A 41 1.08 -19.98 -9.99
CA SER A 41 2.46 -20.08 -10.45
C SER A 41 3.49 -20.01 -9.31
N TYR A 42 3.08 -19.51 -8.15
CA TYR A 42 3.96 -19.30 -7.00
C TYR A 42 3.20 -19.36 -5.68
N VAL A 43 3.83 -19.86 -4.62
CA VAL A 43 3.18 -19.96 -3.32
C VAL A 43 4.15 -19.65 -2.17
N ASN A 44 3.66 -18.89 -1.17
CA ASN A 44 4.32 -18.76 0.12
C ASN A 44 3.73 -19.79 1.08
N ILE A 45 4.55 -20.72 1.62
CA ILE A 45 4.16 -21.74 2.59
C ILE A 45 5.00 -21.66 3.85
N PHE A 46 4.45 -22.09 4.97
CA PHE A 46 5.08 -21.91 6.26
C PHE A 46 6.12 -22.99 6.59
N ALA A 47 7.33 -22.54 6.88
CA ALA A 47 8.35 -23.33 7.57
C ALA A 47 8.16 -23.25 9.08
N ARG A 48 7.95 -22.02 9.64
CA ARG A 48 7.69 -21.79 11.05
C ARG A 48 6.73 -20.62 11.26
N CYS A 49 5.71 -20.84 12.08
CA CYS A 49 4.71 -19.83 12.41
C CYS A 49 5.16 -18.87 13.54
N ASN A 50 4.34 -17.87 13.85
CA ASN A 50 4.58 -16.91 14.96
C ASN A 50 4.50 -17.57 16.34
N ILE A 51 3.73 -18.68 16.49
CA ILE A 51 3.70 -19.44 17.73
C ILE A 51 5.07 -20.07 18.01
N GLY A 52 5.86 -20.38 16.97
CA GLY A 52 7.21 -20.86 17.07
C GLY A 52 7.40 -22.33 16.68
N PHE A 53 6.33 -22.98 16.24
CA PHE A 53 6.42 -24.38 15.78
C PHE A 53 6.83 -24.47 14.31
N SER A 54 7.77 -25.39 14.04
CA SER A 54 8.21 -25.72 12.69
C SER A 54 7.35 -26.85 12.10
N TYR A 55 7.07 -26.76 10.80
CA TYR A 55 6.29 -27.76 10.06
C TYR A 55 7.19 -28.73 9.27
N TYR A 56 8.40 -28.91 9.76
CA TYR A 56 9.41 -29.85 9.24
C TYR A 56 10.27 -30.37 10.41
N PRO A 57 10.97 -31.50 10.25
CA PRO A 57 11.94 -31.98 11.23
C PRO A 57 13.09 -30.98 11.39
N THR A 58 13.04 -30.16 12.44
CA THR A 58 14.07 -29.16 12.77
C THR A 58 15.07 -29.72 13.77
N LYS A 59 16.33 -29.26 13.66
CA LYS A 59 17.40 -29.53 14.64
C LYS A 59 17.56 -28.41 15.66
N LEU A 60 16.94 -27.25 15.40
CA LEU A 60 17.15 -26.02 16.15
C LEU A 60 15.95 -25.62 17.00
N GLY A 61 14.75 -25.70 16.44
CA GLY A 61 13.50 -25.29 17.07
C GLY A 61 12.67 -26.45 17.58
N THR A 62 11.38 -26.21 17.75
CA THR A 62 10.39 -27.20 18.15
C THR A 62 9.49 -27.55 16.97
N MET A 63 9.47 -28.81 16.56
CA MET A 63 8.53 -29.29 15.55
C MET A 63 7.12 -29.29 16.15
N TYR A 64 6.09 -28.95 15.34
CA TYR A 64 4.71 -28.95 15.80
C TYR A 64 4.32 -30.32 16.37
N PRO A 65 3.70 -30.37 17.61
CA PRO A 65 3.33 -31.62 18.25
C PRO A 65 2.30 -32.38 17.44
N GLY A 66 2.42 -33.40 16.89
CA GLY A 66 1.48 -34.15 16.02
C GLY A 66 1.92 -34.25 14.58
N ILE A 67 2.96 -33.50 14.18
CA ILE A 67 3.61 -33.73 12.89
C ILE A 67 4.55 -34.95 12.98
N THR A 68 4.38 -35.86 12.04
CA THR A 68 5.18 -37.09 11.93
C THR A 68 6.03 -37.13 10.65
N ARG A 69 5.92 -36.11 9.80
CA ARG A 69 6.56 -36.05 8.46
C ARG A 69 7.07 -34.64 8.15
N ASP A 70 7.82 -34.50 7.08
CA ASP A 70 8.35 -33.23 6.61
C ASP A 70 7.37 -32.50 5.67
N TYR A 71 6.32 -31.85 6.25
CA TYR A 71 5.32 -31.13 5.44
C TYR A 71 5.92 -30.07 4.53
N LEU A 72 6.92 -29.32 5.00
CA LEU A 72 7.56 -28.29 4.20
C LEU A 72 8.32 -28.92 3.01
N GLY A 73 9.22 -29.84 3.28
CA GLY A 73 10.05 -30.44 2.22
C GLY A 73 9.24 -31.23 1.21
N GLU A 74 8.23 -32.00 1.69
CA GLU A 74 7.34 -32.74 0.80
C GLU A 74 6.46 -31.81 -0.06
N SER A 75 5.94 -30.72 0.53
CA SER A 75 5.17 -29.72 -0.23
C SER A 75 6.02 -29.04 -1.29
N ILE A 76 7.25 -28.61 -0.96
CA ILE A 76 8.18 -28.03 -1.93
C ILE A 76 8.42 -28.99 -3.10
N ALA A 77 8.69 -30.27 -2.81
CA ALA A 77 8.95 -31.27 -3.84
C ALA A 77 7.74 -31.49 -4.78
N GLU A 78 6.51 -31.54 -4.23
CA GLU A 78 5.30 -31.73 -5.04
C GLU A 78 4.95 -30.48 -5.87
N LEU A 79 5.15 -29.29 -5.33
CA LEU A 79 4.94 -28.03 -6.02
C LEU A 79 5.94 -27.84 -7.19
N HIS A 80 7.21 -28.13 -6.96
CA HIS A 80 8.23 -28.08 -8.01
C HIS A 80 7.96 -29.05 -9.17
N LYS A 81 7.43 -30.25 -8.90
CA LYS A 81 6.99 -31.19 -9.96
C LYS A 81 5.95 -30.59 -10.92
N ARG A 82 5.20 -29.60 -10.43
CA ARG A 82 4.15 -28.89 -11.17
C ARG A 82 4.57 -27.49 -11.66
N ASN A 83 5.87 -27.19 -11.58
CA ASN A 83 6.46 -25.88 -11.94
C ASN A 83 5.88 -24.70 -11.13
N ILE A 84 5.45 -24.93 -9.90
CA ILE A 84 5.02 -23.89 -8.97
C ILE A 84 6.23 -23.50 -8.10
N GLY A 85 6.62 -22.22 -8.14
CA GLY A 85 7.68 -21.69 -7.30
C GLY A 85 7.23 -21.58 -5.84
N VAL A 86 8.17 -21.70 -4.89
CA VAL A 86 7.88 -21.76 -3.46
C VAL A 86 8.77 -20.82 -2.67
N THR A 87 8.16 -19.96 -1.86
CA THR A 87 8.86 -19.25 -0.78
C THR A 87 8.53 -19.93 0.56
N ALA A 88 9.55 -20.20 1.35
CA ALA A 88 9.38 -20.68 2.71
C ALA A 88 9.25 -19.49 3.68
N TYR A 89 8.12 -19.39 4.36
CA TYR A 89 7.83 -18.36 5.34
C TYR A 89 8.37 -18.75 6.71
N LEU A 90 8.98 -17.79 7.40
CA LEU A 90 9.24 -17.88 8.83
C LEU A 90 8.95 -16.54 9.52
N ASN A 91 8.44 -16.60 10.75
CA ASN A 91 8.20 -15.40 11.54
C ASN A 91 9.48 -14.99 12.30
N GLY A 92 10.24 -14.03 11.75
CA GLY A 92 11.50 -13.59 12.35
C GLY A 92 11.35 -12.69 13.56
N GLY A 93 10.21 -11.99 13.68
CA GLY A 93 9.96 -11.01 14.75
C GLY A 93 9.19 -11.54 15.94
N ILE A 94 8.59 -12.74 15.84
CA ILE A 94 7.79 -13.38 16.89
C ILE A 94 8.14 -14.87 16.96
N ASN A 95 8.30 -15.40 18.17
CA ASN A 95 8.55 -16.81 18.39
C ASN A 95 8.19 -17.19 19.83
N HIS A 96 6.92 -17.55 20.08
CA HIS A 96 6.44 -17.84 21.43
C HIS A 96 7.10 -19.07 22.05
N GLU A 97 7.21 -20.16 21.27
CA GLU A 97 7.72 -21.43 21.77
C GLU A 97 9.19 -21.30 22.21
N LEU A 98 10.04 -20.73 21.35
CA LEU A 98 11.45 -20.49 21.70
C LEU A 98 11.57 -19.61 22.94
N MET A 99 10.75 -18.57 23.07
CA MET A 99 10.78 -17.64 24.20
C MET A 99 10.34 -18.30 25.53
N ASN A 100 9.64 -19.43 25.51
CA ASN A 100 9.38 -20.21 26.72
C ASN A 100 10.65 -20.85 27.30
N HIS A 101 11.61 -21.19 26.44
CA HIS A 101 12.85 -21.85 26.81
C HIS A 101 14.04 -20.87 26.91
N HIS A 102 13.95 -19.70 26.25
CA HIS A 102 15.01 -18.70 26.13
C HIS A 102 14.49 -17.31 26.48
N GLN A 103 14.11 -17.10 27.73
CA GLN A 103 13.61 -15.80 28.21
C GLN A 103 14.63 -14.68 28.07
N GLU A 104 15.93 -15.00 28.10
CA GLU A 104 17.03 -14.07 27.86
C GLU A 104 17.02 -13.44 26.45
N PHE A 105 16.26 -14.01 25.53
CA PHE A 105 16.08 -13.45 24.18
C PHE A 105 14.94 -12.44 24.09
N ILE A 106 14.01 -12.42 25.06
CA ILE A 106 12.84 -11.53 25.01
C ILE A 106 13.29 -10.07 25.16
N LYS A 107 12.66 -9.17 24.40
CA LYS A 107 12.83 -7.73 24.61
C LYS A 107 12.40 -7.33 26.02
N ILE A 108 13.07 -6.34 26.58
CA ILE A 108 12.72 -5.72 27.85
C ILE A 108 12.13 -4.33 27.58
N THR A 109 11.01 -4.02 28.20
CA THR A 109 10.37 -2.70 28.13
C THR A 109 11.15 -1.67 28.96
N LYS A 110 10.87 -0.37 28.79
CA LYS A 110 11.54 0.71 29.52
C LYS A 110 11.34 0.61 31.04
N ASP A 111 10.23 0.06 31.50
CA ASP A 111 9.89 -0.18 32.90
C ASP A 111 10.39 -1.55 33.42
N GLY A 112 11.25 -2.23 32.67
CA GLY A 112 11.95 -3.44 33.10
C GLY A 112 11.17 -4.75 33.03
N ARG A 113 9.98 -4.76 32.38
CA ARG A 113 9.20 -5.98 32.17
C ARG A 113 9.62 -6.67 30.88
N LEU A 114 9.38 -7.98 30.81
CA LEU A 114 9.46 -8.70 29.55
C LEU A 114 8.42 -8.14 28.55
N TYR A 115 8.82 -7.99 27.31
CA TYR A 115 7.91 -7.54 26.27
C TYR A 115 6.97 -8.68 25.88
N ASP A 116 5.89 -8.75 26.61
CA ASP A 116 4.68 -9.47 26.28
C ASP A 116 3.69 -8.41 25.76
N ASP A 117 3.54 -8.28 24.47
CA ASP A 117 2.48 -7.43 23.92
C ASP A 117 1.13 -8.12 24.16
N VAL A 118 0.64 -7.97 25.40
CA VAL A 118 -0.66 -8.47 25.82
C VAL A 118 -1.65 -7.34 25.64
N ASP A 119 -2.21 -7.22 24.47
CA ASP A 119 -3.44 -6.45 24.30
C ASP A 119 -4.65 -7.31 24.71
N LYS A 120 -5.07 -7.13 25.97
CA LYS A 120 -6.23 -7.85 26.52
C LYS A 120 -7.54 -7.52 25.78
N ALA A 121 -7.62 -6.37 25.12
CA ALA A 121 -8.81 -5.97 24.37
C ALA A 121 -8.96 -6.72 23.05
N THR A 122 -7.83 -7.05 22.41
CA THR A 122 -7.78 -7.78 21.14
C THR A 122 -7.39 -9.25 21.31
N ASN A 123 -7.04 -9.69 22.52
CA ASN A 123 -6.48 -11.02 22.82
C ASN A 123 -5.22 -11.37 22.01
N HIS A 124 -4.45 -10.37 21.62
CA HIS A 124 -3.16 -10.59 20.96
C HIS A 124 -2.05 -10.74 21.99
N TYR A 125 -1.25 -11.78 21.80
CA TYR A 125 -0.15 -12.15 22.70
C TYR A 125 1.11 -12.35 21.86
N PHE A 126 2.05 -11.38 21.90
CA PHE A 126 3.25 -11.44 21.09
C PHE A 126 4.50 -11.34 21.96
N ARG A 127 5.31 -12.41 22.01
CA ARG A 127 6.64 -12.38 22.61
C ARG A 127 7.66 -12.07 21.53
N MET A 128 8.24 -10.88 21.62
CA MET A 128 9.18 -10.37 20.62
C MET A 128 10.63 -10.58 21.06
N PRO A 129 11.46 -11.24 20.25
CA PRO A 129 12.87 -11.40 20.53
C PRO A 129 13.67 -10.11 20.29
N CYS A 130 14.76 -9.97 21.04
CA CYS A 130 15.75 -8.91 20.87
C CYS A 130 16.89 -9.38 19.96
N PHE A 131 17.09 -8.70 18.83
CA PHE A 131 18.16 -9.01 17.87
C PHE A 131 19.58 -8.64 18.37
N ASN A 132 19.73 -8.05 19.55
CA ASN A 132 21.00 -7.83 20.20
C ASN A 132 21.34 -8.92 21.24
N THR A 133 20.64 -10.05 21.18
CA THR A 133 20.90 -11.25 21.99
C THR A 133 21.33 -12.42 21.08
N GLY A 134 21.49 -13.61 21.65
CA GLY A 134 21.74 -14.85 20.89
C GLY A 134 20.62 -15.24 19.90
N TYR A 135 19.47 -14.59 19.97
CA TYR A 135 18.36 -14.80 19.02
C TYR A 135 18.77 -14.51 17.59
N ARG A 136 19.63 -13.51 17.36
CA ARG A 136 20.13 -13.16 16.01
C ARG A 136 20.80 -14.38 15.35
N GLU A 137 21.71 -15.02 16.08
CA GLU A 137 22.43 -16.19 15.57
C GLU A 137 21.50 -17.40 15.38
N TYR A 138 20.55 -17.57 16.30
CA TYR A 138 19.51 -18.59 16.16
C TYR A 138 18.70 -18.39 14.88
N LEU A 139 18.19 -17.17 14.61
CA LEU A 139 17.42 -16.86 13.41
C LEU A 139 18.23 -17.14 12.12
N PHE A 140 19.50 -16.77 12.11
CA PHE A 140 20.35 -17.02 10.95
C PHE A 140 20.62 -18.51 10.72
N ALA A 141 20.77 -19.28 11.79
CA ALA A 141 20.92 -20.73 11.71
C ALA A 141 19.62 -21.39 11.21
N GLU A 142 18.46 -20.95 11.69
CA GLU A 142 17.14 -21.42 11.26
C GLU A 142 16.89 -21.11 9.78
N ILE A 143 17.21 -19.92 9.31
CA ILE A 143 17.13 -19.58 7.88
C ILE A 143 17.99 -20.54 7.04
N ARG A 144 19.23 -20.84 7.46
CA ARG A 144 20.09 -21.79 6.74
C ARG A 144 19.53 -23.21 6.75
N GLU A 145 18.93 -23.66 7.85
CA GLU A 145 18.26 -24.95 7.93
C GLU A 145 17.07 -25.04 6.97
N ILE A 146 16.23 -23.99 6.90
CA ILE A 146 15.11 -23.91 5.94
C ILE A 146 15.63 -23.92 4.48
N MET A 147 16.74 -23.23 4.20
CA MET A 147 17.35 -23.23 2.87
C MET A 147 17.82 -24.62 2.41
N GLU A 148 18.11 -25.55 3.33
CA GLU A 148 18.45 -26.96 3.00
C GLU A 148 17.26 -27.71 2.38
N LYS A 149 16.02 -27.19 2.51
CA LYS A 149 14.82 -27.72 1.84
C LYS A 149 14.66 -27.25 0.39
N GLU A 150 15.57 -26.39 -0.07
CA GLU A 150 15.63 -25.88 -1.45
C GLU A 150 14.37 -25.12 -1.92
N PRO A 151 13.76 -24.21 -1.10
CA PRO A 151 12.74 -23.32 -1.63
C PRO A 151 13.33 -22.33 -2.65
N ASP A 152 12.51 -21.66 -3.45
CA ASP A 152 12.93 -20.60 -4.37
C ASP A 152 13.17 -19.26 -3.64
N GLY A 153 12.62 -19.10 -2.45
CA GLY A 153 12.74 -17.89 -1.63
C GLY A 153 12.53 -18.11 -0.14
N ILE A 154 12.87 -17.07 0.61
CA ILE A 154 12.63 -16.95 2.06
C ILE A 154 11.79 -15.69 2.32
N PHE A 155 10.72 -15.83 3.10
CA PHE A 155 9.88 -14.76 3.59
C PHE A 155 10.09 -14.62 5.10
N VAL A 156 10.59 -13.48 5.57
CA VAL A 156 10.82 -13.21 6.98
C VAL A 156 9.82 -12.19 7.50
N ASP A 157 8.93 -12.61 8.39
CA ASP A 157 7.78 -11.81 8.81
C ASP A 157 7.95 -11.14 10.18
N CYS A 158 7.09 -10.13 10.44
CA CYS A 158 6.96 -9.39 11.71
C CYS A 158 8.26 -8.74 12.20
N MET A 159 9.12 -8.31 11.30
CA MET A 159 10.40 -7.68 11.63
C MET A 159 10.22 -6.21 12.06
N LEU A 160 9.57 -6.00 13.23
CA LEU A 160 9.15 -4.68 13.68
C LEU A 160 10.17 -4.02 14.62
N PRO A 161 10.52 -2.73 14.41
CA PRO A 161 11.42 -1.98 15.27
C PRO A 161 10.69 -1.55 16.56
N LYS A 162 10.71 -2.39 17.57
CA LYS A 162 10.21 -2.07 18.92
C LYS A 162 11.38 -1.82 19.85
N PRO A 163 11.42 -0.71 20.64
CA PRO A 163 12.50 -0.42 21.57
C PRO A 163 12.74 -1.58 22.54
N CYS A 164 14.00 -1.81 22.89
CA CYS A 164 14.41 -2.83 23.86
C CYS A 164 15.45 -2.26 24.82
N TYR A 165 15.26 -2.52 26.12
CA TYR A 165 16.10 -2.05 27.22
C TYR A 165 16.76 -3.22 27.96
N CYS A 166 17.00 -4.37 27.31
CA CYS A 166 17.80 -5.44 27.89
C CYS A 166 19.26 -5.00 28.06
N SER A 167 20.01 -5.71 28.91
CA SER A 167 21.41 -5.38 29.21
C SER A 167 22.30 -5.19 27.98
N ASN A 168 22.09 -6.00 26.92
CA ASN A 168 22.83 -5.88 25.66
C ASN A 168 22.48 -4.60 24.91
N CYS A 169 21.18 -4.22 24.85
CA CYS A 169 20.76 -2.98 24.22
C CYS A 169 21.24 -1.76 25.00
N LEU A 170 21.11 -1.75 26.32
CA LEU A 170 21.60 -0.67 27.19
C LEU A 170 23.10 -0.45 27.02
N ARG A 171 23.90 -1.52 27.04
CA ARG A 171 25.34 -1.44 26.79
C ARG A 171 25.66 -0.85 25.39
N LYS A 172 25.03 -1.35 24.34
CA LYS A 172 25.24 -0.83 22.97
C LYS A 172 24.79 0.62 22.79
N MET A 173 23.69 1.03 23.44
CA MET A 173 23.25 2.44 23.42
C MET A 173 24.26 3.33 24.15
N ALA A 174 24.78 2.89 25.31
CA ALA A 174 25.82 3.61 26.04
C ALA A 174 27.11 3.74 25.22
N GLU A 175 27.58 2.66 24.57
CA GLU A 175 28.74 2.67 23.67
C GLU A 175 28.59 3.67 22.51
N LYS A 176 27.33 3.90 22.04
CA LYS A 176 27.00 4.87 20.99
C LYS A 176 26.64 6.27 21.51
N GLY A 177 26.69 6.50 22.82
CA GLY A 177 26.32 7.78 23.44
C GLY A 177 24.84 8.13 23.32
N ILE A 178 23.95 7.14 23.18
CA ILE A 178 22.50 7.32 23.04
C ILE A 178 21.88 7.46 24.44
N ASP A 179 21.13 8.54 24.67
CA ASP A 179 20.34 8.71 25.90
C ASP A 179 19.14 7.72 25.87
N VAL A 180 19.13 6.80 26.83
CA VAL A 180 18.07 5.80 26.99
C VAL A 180 16.72 6.40 27.38
N ASN A 181 16.68 7.67 27.84
CA ASN A 181 15.46 8.40 28.17
C ASN A 181 14.84 9.10 26.96
N ASP A 182 15.59 9.28 25.88
CA ASP A 182 15.09 9.76 24.60
C ASP A 182 14.42 8.59 23.83
N ASP A 183 13.10 8.57 23.84
CA ASP A 183 12.32 7.51 23.19
C ASP A 183 12.52 7.49 21.67
N ALA A 184 12.76 8.64 21.04
CA ALA A 184 13.01 8.71 19.59
C ALA A 184 14.39 8.12 19.25
N ALA A 185 15.42 8.46 20.03
CA ALA A 185 16.76 7.90 19.87
C ALA A 185 16.80 6.38 20.14
N ALA A 186 16.08 5.91 21.19
CA ALA A 186 15.94 4.48 21.48
C ALA A 186 15.19 3.73 20.37
N PHE A 187 14.16 4.34 19.78
CA PHE A 187 13.46 3.77 18.63
C PHE A 187 14.37 3.70 17.41
N LYS A 188 15.06 4.79 17.09
CA LYS A 188 16.03 4.81 15.98
C LYS A 188 17.11 3.75 16.13
N PHE A 189 17.65 3.56 17.33
CA PHE A 189 18.61 2.49 17.61
C PHE A 189 18.07 1.10 17.23
N GLN A 190 16.79 0.82 17.45
CA GLN A 190 16.19 -0.45 17.04
C GLN A 190 15.98 -0.55 15.52
N VAL A 191 15.64 0.57 14.86
CA VAL A 191 15.57 0.63 13.40
C VAL A 191 16.95 0.31 12.79
N ASP A 192 18.01 0.95 13.29
CA ASP A 192 19.37 0.72 12.82
C ASP A 192 19.82 -0.74 13.09
N THR A 193 19.41 -1.31 14.24
CA THR A 193 19.66 -2.73 14.57
C THR A 193 18.97 -3.65 13.56
N LEU A 194 17.72 -3.38 13.18
CA LEU A 194 17.02 -4.18 12.18
C LEU A 194 17.62 -4.05 10.79
N TYR A 195 18.00 -2.85 10.39
CA TYR A 195 18.68 -2.66 9.11
C TYR A 195 19.96 -3.51 9.00
N GLU A 196 20.76 -3.56 10.08
CA GLU A 196 21.92 -4.43 10.16
C GLU A 196 21.55 -5.92 10.05
N VAL A 197 20.47 -6.35 10.72
CA VAL A 197 19.95 -7.73 10.63
C VAL A 197 19.46 -8.03 9.21
N PHE A 198 18.75 -7.13 8.56
CA PHE A 198 18.27 -7.31 7.18
C PHE A 198 19.43 -7.47 6.19
N SER A 199 20.46 -6.63 6.32
CA SER A 199 21.68 -6.77 5.53
C SER A 199 22.35 -8.15 5.69
N GLN A 200 22.39 -8.67 6.92
CA GLN A 200 22.96 -10.00 7.19
C GLN A 200 22.08 -11.13 6.64
N ILE A 201 20.75 -11.04 6.77
CA ILE A 201 19.82 -12.01 6.16
C ILE A 201 19.96 -11.97 4.63
N HIS A 202 20.04 -10.78 4.04
CA HIS A 202 20.28 -10.61 2.61
C HIS A 202 21.57 -11.35 2.17
N ALA A 203 22.67 -11.15 2.89
CA ALA A 203 23.93 -11.82 2.57
C ALA A 203 23.87 -13.35 2.68
N ILE A 204 22.99 -13.89 3.52
CA ILE A 204 22.78 -15.35 3.66
C ILE A 204 21.92 -15.88 2.52
N VAL A 205 20.83 -15.19 2.16
CA VAL A 205 19.75 -15.72 1.31
C VAL A 205 19.97 -15.41 -0.17
N THR A 206 20.25 -14.14 -0.52
CA THR A 206 20.16 -13.66 -1.91
C THR A 206 21.20 -14.21 -2.89
N PRO A 207 22.36 -14.72 -2.49
CA PRO A 207 23.23 -15.42 -3.44
C PRO A 207 22.58 -16.63 -4.11
N LYS A 208 21.53 -17.20 -3.49
CA LYS A 208 20.89 -18.44 -3.95
C LYS A 208 19.39 -18.30 -4.22
N MET A 209 18.69 -17.53 -3.43
CA MET A 209 17.22 -17.50 -3.33
C MET A 209 16.67 -16.07 -3.36
N ARG A 210 15.35 -15.92 -3.53
CA ARG A 210 14.66 -14.65 -3.31
C ARG A 210 14.57 -14.37 -1.81
N LEU A 211 14.57 -13.11 -1.43
CA LEU A 211 14.30 -12.66 -0.07
C LEU A 211 13.16 -11.66 -0.08
N TYR A 212 12.22 -11.82 0.84
CA TYR A 212 11.25 -10.80 1.22
C TYR A 212 11.22 -10.63 2.73
N ILE A 213 11.11 -9.40 3.21
CA ILE A 213 11.06 -9.05 4.62
C ILE A 213 9.81 -8.24 4.89
N ASN A 214 8.87 -8.75 5.68
CA ASN A 214 7.69 -8.00 6.09
C ASN A 214 7.96 -7.18 7.36
N SER A 215 7.82 -5.85 7.23
CA SER A 215 8.05 -4.86 8.27
C SER A 215 7.07 -3.69 8.14
N TYR A 216 7.27 -2.56 8.83
CA TYR A 216 6.38 -1.40 8.76
C TYR A 216 6.33 -0.75 7.37
N SER A 217 7.46 -0.72 6.68
CA SER A 217 7.58 -0.13 5.36
C SER A 217 8.79 -0.69 4.65
N ASN A 218 8.61 -1.07 3.41
CA ASN A 218 9.69 -1.64 2.60
C ASN A 218 10.59 -0.55 1.99
N ASP A 219 10.20 0.71 2.09
CA ASP A 219 10.89 1.84 1.44
C ASP A 219 12.35 1.95 1.85
N TRP A 220 12.64 1.82 3.16
CA TRP A 220 13.97 2.06 3.73
C TRP A 220 14.93 0.86 3.68
N PHE A 221 14.43 -0.32 3.25
CA PHE A 221 15.25 -1.53 3.10
C PHE A 221 14.95 -2.32 1.83
N SER A 222 14.21 -1.74 0.90
CA SER A 222 13.85 -2.39 -0.36
C SER A 222 15.04 -2.93 -1.15
N GLU A 223 16.23 -2.38 -0.95
CA GLU A 223 17.48 -2.84 -1.59
C GLU A 223 17.82 -4.29 -1.24
N PHE A 224 17.42 -4.79 -0.07
CA PHE A 224 17.68 -6.15 0.37
C PHE A 224 16.69 -7.17 -0.20
N GLU A 225 15.58 -6.73 -0.75
CA GLU A 225 14.50 -7.61 -1.21
C GLU A 225 14.68 -8.06 -2.66
N GLY A 226 14.29 -9.28 -2.95
CA GLY A 226 14.33 -9.84 -4.31
C GLY A 226 13.13 -9.46 -5.18
N HIS A 227 12.05 -8.98 -4.58
CA HIS A 227 10.82 -8.43 -5.17
C HIS A 227 10.16 -7.50 -4.15
N ILE A 228 9.16 -6.75 -4.55
CA ILE A 228 8.33 -5.95 -3.63
C ILE A 228 6.96 -6.63 -3.52
N GLU A 229 6.56 -7.00 -2.33
CA GLU A 229 5.22 -7.51 -2.04
C GLU A 229 4.47 -6.51 -1.17
N LEU A 230 3.43 -5.91 -1.74
CA LEU A 230 2.62 -4.90 -1.05
C LEU A 230 1.41 -5.57 -0.42
N GLU A 231 1.44 -5.76 0.90
CA GLU A 231 0.28 -6.22 1.65
C GLU A 231 -0.79 -5.13 1.70
N CYS A 232 -2.00 -5.48 1.31
CA CYS A 232 -3.16 -4.61 1.39
C CYS A 232 -4.43 -5.44 1.58
N LEU A 233 -5.12 -5.21 2.70
CA LEU A 233 -6.39 -5.86 3.04
C LEU A 233 -7.53 -4.82 2.96
N PRO A 234 -8.05 -4.52 1.75
CA PRO A 234 -8.91 -3.35 1.54
C PRO A 234 -10.27 -3.45 2.25
N THR A 235 -10.79 -4.65 2.49
CA THR A 235 -12.03 -4.88 3.25
C THR A 235 -11.86 -4.73 4.78
N TYR A 236 -10.64 -4.43 5.23
CA TYR A 236 -10.28 -4.20 6.64
C TYR A 236 -9.75 -2.78 6.85
N SER A 237 -8.80 -2.58 7.75
CA SER A 237 -8.32 -1.25 8.16
C SER A 237 -7.55 -0.47 7.08
N TRP A 238 -7.03 -1.12 6.04
CA TRP A 238 -6.33 -0.43 4.94
C TRP A 238 -7.27 0.40 4.07
N GLY A 239 -8.47 -0.15 3.73
CA GLY A 239 -9.41 0.46 2.79
C GLY A 239 -8.93 0.43 1.34
N TYR A 240 -9.87 0.65 0.39
CA TYR A 240 -9.57 0.59 -1.05
C TYR A 240 -8.75 1.76 -1.60
N ASP A 241 -8.54 2.82 -0.83
CA ASP A 241 -7.70 3.95 -1.22
C ASP A 241 -6.21 3.75 -0.85
N PHE A 242 -5.88 2.70 -0.09
CA PHE A 242 -4.50 2.41 0.31
C PHE A 242 -3.64 1.96 -0.88
N PHE A 243 -4.11 0.99 -1.67
CA PHE A 243 -3.34 0.47 -2.79
C PHE A 243 -3.08 1.53 -3.88
N PRO A 244 -4.07 2.34 -4.32
CA PRO A 244 -3.82 3.45 -5.24
C PRO A 244 -2.82 4.49 -4.74
N ALA A 245 -2.70 4.70 -3.43
CA ALA A 245 -1.72 5.62 -2.85
C ALA A 245 -0.30 5.04 -2.77
N GLN A 246 -0.16 3.71 -2.75
CA GLN A 246 1.13 3.02 -2.57
C GLN A 246 1.69 2.42 -3.84
N ALA A 247 0.85 1.78 -4.65
CA ALA A 247 1.32 1.05 -5.82
C ALA A 247 2.11 1.91 -6.82
N PRO A 248 1.70 3.17 -7.12
CA PRO A 248 2.49 4.03 -7.99
C PRO A 248 3.86 4.41 -7.41
N TYR A 249 4.00 4.43 -6.09
CA TYR A 249 5.27 4.72 -5.43
C TYR A 249 6.28 3.58 -5.59
N TYR A 250 5.89 2.36 -5.24
CA TYR A 250 6.83 1.23 -5.27
C TYR A 250 7.29 0.86 -6.68
N ARG A 251 6.45 1.08 -7.71
CA ARG A 251 6.90 0.89 -9.10
C ARG A 251 8.00 1.88 -9.51
N ASN A 252 8.03 3.07 -8.90
CA ASN A 252 9.07 4.07 -9.14
C ASN A 252 10.30 3.86 -8.23
N LEU A 253 10.09 3.37 -7.01
CA LEU A 253 11.15 3.04 -6.07
C LEU A 253 12.01 1.85 -6.56
N ALA A 254 11.38 0.86 -7.16
CA ALA A 254 12.02 -0.40 -7.54
C ALA A 254 11.60 -0.84 -8.96
N PRO A 255 11.92 -0.05 -10.02
CA PRO A 255 11.41 -0.28 -11.38
C PRO A 255 11.88 -1.60 -12.00
N ASP A 256 12.99 -2.15 -11.52
CA ASP A 256 13.57 -3.39 -12.02
C ASP A 256 13.13 -4.63 -11.23
N LYS A 257 12.31 -4.45 -10.19
CA LYS A 257 11.82 -5.55 -9.36
C LYS A 257 10.44 -6.00 -9.77
N GLU A 258 10.18 -7.27 -9.52
CA GLU A 258 8.83 -7.83 -9.61
C GLU A 258 7.97 -7.23 -8.49
N LEU A 259 6.75 -6.79 -8.85
CA LEU A 259 5.81 -6.14 -7.95
C LEU A 259 4.62 -7.09 -7.71
N VAL A 260 4.34 -7.38 -6.47
CA VAL A 260 3.27 -8.29 -6.04
C VAL A 260 2.28 -7.54 -5.14
N TYR A 261 1.01 -7.70 -5.41
CA TYR A 261 -0.08 -7.22 -4.56
C TYR A 261 -0.63 -8.38 -3.74
N MET A 262 -0.34 -8.40 -2.44
CA MET A 262 -0.84 -9.41 -1.51
C MET A 262 -2.13 -8.92 -0.87
N THR A 263 -3.25 -9.57 -1.21
CA THR A 263 -4.55 -9.39 -0.56
C THR A 263 -4.95 -10.65 0.20
N GLY A 264 -5.86 -10.54 1.16
CA GLY A 264 -6.44 -11.71 1.83
C GLY A 264 -7.76 -12.15 1.20
N ALA A 265 -8.02 -13.42 1.17
CA ALA A 265 -9.32 -13.97 0.77
C ALA A 265 -10.42 -13.69 1.81
N MET A 266 -10.06 -13.34 3.06
CA MET A 266 -10.98 -13.07 4.15
C MET A 266 -11.41 -11.61 4.20
N VAL A 267 -12.62 -11.37 4.76
CA VAL A 267 -13.17 -10.02 4.92
C VAL A 267 -12.48 -9.24 6.04
N THR A 268 -12.15 -9.88 7.15
CA THR A 268 -11.72 -9.22 8.40
C THR A 268 -10.22 -9.27 8.68
N GLY A 269 -9.39 -9.49 7.67
CA GLY A 269 -7.94 -9.63 7.80
C GLY A 269 -7.52 -11.07 8.11
N TRP A 270 -6.30 -11.25 8.61
CA TRP A 270 -5.75 -12.57 8.91
C TRP A 270 -6.39 -13.17 10.17
N GLY A 271 -6.63 -14.49 10.15
CA GLY A 271 -7.15 -15.24 11.29
C GLY A 271 -8.66 -15.51 11.29
N ASP A 272 -9.38 -15.17 10.22
CA ASP A 272 -10.83 -15.37 10.10
C ASP A 272 -11.15 -16.57 9.20
N PHE A 273 -11.06 -17.78 9.75
CA PHE A 273 -11.38 -19.00 9.00
C PHE A 273 -12.82 -18.95 8.45
N SER A 274 -12.98 -19.24 7.16
CA SER A 274 -14.25 -19.27 6.44
C SER A 274 -15.03 -17.94 6.33
N GLY A 275 -14.45 -16.83 6.77
CA GLY A 275 -14.99 -15.48 6.57
C GLY A 275 -14.61 -14.89 5.21
N TYR A 276 -14.83 -15.63 4.12
CA TYR A 276 -14.35 -15.27 2.79
C TYR A 276 -15.06 -14.07 2.19
N LYS A 277 -14.29 -13.29 1.40
CA LYS A 277 -14.81 -12.23 0.55
C LYS A 277 -15.78 -12.79 -0.50
N PRO A 278 -16.86 -12.06 -0.86
CA PRO A 278 -17.61 -12.39 -2.05
C PRO A 278 -16.72 -12.28 -3.31
N ASP A 279 -17.07 -13.03 -4.37
CA ASP A 279 -16.32 -13.09 -5.63
C ASP A 279 -15.94 -11.69 -6.14
N ALA A 280 -16.91 -10.79 -6.20
CA ALA A 280 -16.71 -9.43 -6.72
C ALA A 280 -15.65 -8.64 -5.93
N ALA A 281 -15.59 -8.78 -4.60
CA ALA A 281 -14.59 -8.08 -3.79
C ALA A 281 -13.17 -8.61 -4.04
N LEU A 282 -13.01 -9.93 -4.15
CA LEU A 282 -11.71 -10.53 -4.45
C LEU A 282 -11.28 -10.26 -5.90
N GLU A 283 -12.23 -10.30 -6.86
CA GLU A 283 -11.98 -9.88 -8.26
C GLU A 283 -11.55 -8.41 -8.32
N CYS A 284 -12.14 -7.50 -7.54
CA CYS A 284 -11.72 -6.10 -7.46
C CYS A 284 -10.24 -5.95 -7.09
N ASP A 285 -9.76 -6.72 -6.12
CA ASP A 285 -8.36 -6.69 -5.67
C ASP A 285 -7.41 -7.20 -6.77
N VAL A 286 -7.77 -8.31 -7.41
CA VAL A 286 -6.99 -8.89 -8.53
C VAL A 286 -6.96 -7.94 -9.74
N TYR A 287 -8.07 -7.26 -10.05
CA TYR A 287 -8.11 -6.27 -11.12
C TYR A 287 -7.29 -5.02 -10.80
N ASP A 288 -7.27 -4.57 -9.54
CA ASP A 288 -6.40 -3.48 -9.11
C ASP A 288 -4.92 -3.85 -9.30
N ALA A 289 -4.50 -5.07 -8.96
CA ALA A 289 -3.15 -5.53 -9.26
C ALA A 289 -2.82 -5.35 -10.74
N MET A 290 -3.67 -5.84 -11.65
CA MET A 290 -3.47 -5.72 -13.11
C MET A 290 -3.43 -4.27 -13.58
N MET A 291 -4.34 -3.41 -13.10
CA MET A 291 -4.43 -2.00 -13.48
C MET A 291 -3.16 -1.22 -13.13
N TYR A 292 -2.53 -1.54 -12.00
CA TYR A 292 -1.30 -0.89 -11.54
C TYR A 292 -0.01 -1.60 -11.98
N GLY A 293 -0.12 -2.76 -12.66
CA GLY A 293 1.02 -3.54 -13.17
C GLY A 293 1.70 -4.40 -12.11
N TYR A 294 0.92 -4.86 -11.16
CA TYR A 294 1.31 -5.80 -10.12
C TYR A 294 0.84 -7.22 -10.45
N ASN A 295 1.55 -8.19 -9.95
CA ASN A 295 1.12 -9.58 -9.94
C ASN A 295 0.24 -9.82 -8.70
N PRO A 296 -0.92 -10.45 -8.82
CA PRO A 296 -1.77 -10.72 -7.66
C PRO A 296 -1.21 -11.87 -6.80
N SER A 297 -1.34 -11.71 -5.48
CA SER A 297 -1.11 -12.75 -4.47
C SER A 297 -2.32 -12.81 -3.55
N VAL A 298 -3.03 -13.93 -3.55
CA VAL A 298 -4.21 -14.14 -2.69
C VAL A 298 -3.81 -14.91 -1.43
N GLY A 299 -3.98 -14.27 -0.27
CA GLY A 299 -3.74 -14.90 1.01
C GLY A 299 -4.93 -15.73 1.48
N ASP A 300 -4.67 -16.94 1.99
CA ASP A 300 -5.66 -17.85 2.58
C ASP A 300 -5.13 -18.44 3.89
N LEU A 301 -6.02 -18.94 4.71
CA LEU A 301 -5.71 -19.67 5.92
C LEU A 301 -5.85 -21.18 5.67
N MET A 302 -4.76 -21.92 5.83
CA MET A 302 -4.80 -23.37 5.74
C MET A 302 -5.43 -23.96 7.00
N HIS A 303 -6.54 -24.70 6.84
CA HIS A 303 -7.15 -25.41 7.96
C HIS A 303 -6.19 -26.50 8.48
N PRO A 304 -5.91 -26.53 9.79
CA PRO A 304 -4.84 -27.39 10.32
C PRO A 304 -5.08 -28.89 10.14
N ARG A 305 -6.33 -29.36 10.03
CA ARG A 305 -6.68 -30.75 9.75
C ARG A 305 -6.88 -31.04 8.27
N ASP A 306 -7.60 -30.15 7.57
CA ASP A 306 -8.20 -30.45 6.27
C ASP A 306 -7.45 -29.81 5.08
N GLY A 307 -6.47 -28.93 5.35
CA GLY A 307 -5.73 -28.23 4.30
C GLY A 307 -6.51 -27.05 3.70
N LEU A 308 -6.43 -26.87 2.39
CA LEU A 308 -7.01 -25.73 1.69
C LEU A 308 -8.52 -25.89 1.41
N ASN A 309 -9.24 -24.77 1.39
CA ASN A 309 -10.67 -24.73 1.08
C ASN A 309 -10.91 -24.88 -0.44
N ARG A 310 -11.34 -26.05 -0.90
CA ARG A 310 -11.57 -26.34 -2.33
C ARG A 310 -12.54 -25.37 -3.03
N PRO A 311 -13.68 -24.93 -2.45
CA PRO A 311 -14.53 -23.89 -3.03
C PRO A 311 -13.79 -22.56 -3.29
N LEU A 312 -12.97 -22.09 -2.34
CA LEU A 312 -12.17 -20.89 -2.52
C LEU A 312 -11.18 -21.05 -3.70
N TYR A 313 -10.48 -22.19 -3.79
CA TYR A 313 -9.50 -22.40 -4.87
C TYR A 313 -10.15 -22.59 -6.26
N LYS A 314 -11.43 -22.95 -6.33
CA LYS A 314 -12.20 -22.84 -7.58
C LYS A 314 -12.45 -21.36 -7.98
N GLN A 315 -12.72 -20.50 -7.00
CA GLN A 315 -12.88 -19.06 -7.22
C GLN A 315 -11.54 -18.43 -7.63
N VAL A 316 -10.48 -18.68 -6.88
CA VAL A 316 -9.12 -18.23 -7.23
C VAL A 316 -8.71 -18.71 -8.62
N GLY A 317 -8.97 -19.97 -8.95
CA GLY A 317 -8.69 -20.56 -10.26
C GLY A 317 -9.41 -19.89 -11.42
N LYS A 318 -10.68 -19.49 -11.23
CA LYS A 318 -11.42 -18.69 -12.22
C LYS A 318 -10.71 -17.35 -12.49
N MET A 319 -10.30 -16.64 -11.43
CA MET A 319 -9.62 -15.35 -11.54
C MET A 319 -8.22 -15.50 -12.13
N TYR A 320 -7.45 -16.49 -11.66
CA TYR A 320 -6.07 -16.68 -12.12
C TYR A 320 -5.99 -17.19 -13.56
N ARG A 321 -6.95 -17.97 -14.02
CA ARG A 321 -7.09 -18.28 -15.45
C ARG A 321 -7.29 -17.01 -16.28
N TYR A 322 -8.12 -16.08 -15.80
CA TYR A 322 -8.30 -14.79 -16.46
C TYR A 322 -7.01 -13.98 -16.48
N VAL A 323 -6.31 -13.87 -15.35
CA VAL A 323 -5.00 -13.18 -15.28
C VAL A 323 -4.00 -13.82 -16.27
N GLU A 324 -3.91 -15.16 -16.29
CA GLU A 324 -3.03 -15.90 -17.22
C GLU A 324 -3.35 -15.57 -18.69
N THR A 325 -4.61 -15.52 -19.02
CA THR A 325 -5.05 -15.15 -20.38
C THR A 325 -4.62 -13.71 -20.73
N MET A 326 -4.54 -12.80 -19.75
CA MET A 326 -4.15 -11.41 -19.95
C MET A 326 -2.63 -11.18 -20.00
N GLU A 327 -1.80 -12.10 -19.53
CA GLU A 327 -0.34 -11.97 -19.46
C GLU A 327 0.33 -11.51 -20.78
N PRO A 328 -0.09 -11.99 -21.99
CA PRO A 328 0.53 -11.57 -23.25
C PRO A 328 0.48 -10.05 -23.50
N TRP A 329 -0.49 -9.34 -22.93
CA TRP A 329 -0.63 -7.89 -23.07
C TRP A 329 -0.08 -7.13 -21.86
N THR A 330 -0.22 -7.68 -20.67
CA THR A 330 0.12 -6.98 -19.41
C THR A 330 1.58 -7.05 -19.05
N GLU A 331 2.28 -8.12 -19.44
CA GLU A 331 3.67 -8.37 -19.08
C GLU A 331 4.62 -7.30 -19.63
N GLY A 332 5.34 -6.65 -18.72
CA GLY A 332 6.29 -5.57 -19.04
C GLY A 332 5.62 -4.26 -19.45
N SER A 333 4.29 -4.12 -19.28
CA SER A 333 3.60 -2.86 -19.52
C SER A 333 4.04 -1.80 -18.50
N GLN A 334 4.16 -0.55 -18.95
CA GLN A 334 4.59 0.58 -18.14
C GLN A 334 3.43 1.55 -17.91
N ALA A 335 3.35 2.15 -16.73
CA ALA A 335 2.36 3.18 -16.47
C ALA A 335 2.61 4.40 -17.34
N ILE A 336 1.51 5.06 -17.76
CA ILE A 336 1.55 6.39 -18.36
C ILE A 336 1.06 7.35 -17.29
N ALA A 337 1.90 8.33 -16.89
CA ALA A 337 1.54 9.32 -15.89
C ALA A 337 1.86 10.73 -16.40
N GLU A 338 0.95 11.67 -16.16
CA GLU A 338 1.10 13.07 -16.52
C GLU A 338 1.27 13.98 -15.29
N ALA A 339 0.97 13.45 -14.11
CA ALA A 339 1.14 14.13 -12.84
C ALA A 339 1.87 13.22 -11.84
N ALA A 340 2.47 13.83 -10.82
CA ALA A 340 3.00 13.08 -9.69
C ALA A 340 2.52 13.67 -8.36
N ILE A 341 2.19 12.78 -7.42
CA ILE A 341 1.92 13.11 -6.03
C ILE A 341 3.22 12.93 -5.26
N LEU A 342 3.69 13.98 -4.61
CA LEU A 342 4.84 13.91 -3.71
C LEU A 342 4.41 13.21 -2.41
N ARG A 343 5.28 12.36 -1.88
CA ARG A 343 5.19 11.85 -0.52
C ARG A 343 6.51 12.06 0.22
N ASN A 344 6.43 12.09 1.54
CA ASN A 344 7.64 12.10 2.35
C ASN A 344 8.40 10.79 2.20
N LYS A 345 9.70 10.89 1.94
CA LYS A 345 10.57 9.71 1.93
C LYS A 345 10.56 9.04 3.31
N VAL A 346 10.40 7.73 3.32
CA VAL A 346 10.53 6.95 4.55
C VAL A 346 12.01 6.75 4.87
N THR A 347 12.38 7.11 6.09
CA THR A 347 13.73 6.98 6.63
C THR A 347 13.70 6.22 7.96
N SER A 348 14.85 5.93 8.52
CA SER A 348 14.95 5.34 9.86
C SER A 348 14.30 6.18 10.98
N GLU A 349 14.02 7.46 10.73
CA GLU A 349 13.40 8.37 11.69
C GLU A 349 11.87 8.34 11.64
N ASN A 350 11.28 7.98 10.48
CA ASN A 350 9.84 8.07 10.26
C ASN A 350 9.19 6.78 9.70
N VAL A 351 9.81 5.62 9.90
CA VAL A 351 9.35 4.32 9.34
C VAL A 351 7.90 3.95 9.66
N LYS A 352 7.29 4.57 10.66
CA LYS A 352 5.88 4.35 11.02
C LYS A 352 4.89 5.15 10.17
N SER A 353 5.36 6.12 9.40
CA SER A 353 4.53 7.12 8.69
C SER A 353 4.45 6.87 7.19
N SER A 354 4.37 5.61 6.77
CA SER A 354 4.47 5.25 5.36
C SER A 354 3.35 5.82 4.46
N VAL A 355 2.12 5.95 4.95
CA VAL A 355 0.99 6.52 4.19
C VAL A 355 0.08 7.33 5.10
N THR A 356 -0.08 8.59 4.78
CA THR A 356 -0.93 9.51 5.53
C THR A 356 -2.37 9.54 4.97
N ALA A 357 -3.29 10.13 5.72
CA ALA A 357 -4.64 10.43 5.20
C ALA A 357 -4.58 11.40 4.01
N GLY A 358 -3.62 12.34 4.03
CA GLY A 358 -3.36 13.26 2.92
C GLY A 358 -2.94 12.53 1.64
N ASP A 359 -2.03 11.55 1.73
CA ASP A 359 -1.60 10.74 0.58
C ASP A 359 -2.77 9.95 -0.01
N LYS A 360 -3.58 9.29 0.83
CA LYS A 360 -4.77 8.55 0.39
C LYS A 360 -5.81 9.48 -0.22
N GLY A 361 -6.05 10.64 0.37
CA GLY A 361 -6.99 11.64 -0.13
C GLY A 361 -6.58 12.21 -1.49
N ALA A 362 -5.28 12.48 -1.69
CA ALA A 362 -4.74 12.93 -2.96
C ALA A 362 -4.89 11.86 -4.06
N ALA A 363 -4.49 10.62 -3.77
CA ALA A 363 -4.64 9.50 -4.70
C ALA A 363 -6.12 9.25 -5.06
N ARG A 364 -7.02 9.27 -4.06
CA ARG A 364 -8.46 9.14 -4.27
C ARG A 364 -9.00 10.24 -5.18
N MET A 365 -8.65 11.50 -4.93
CA MET A 365 -9.07 12.62 -5.80
C MET A 365 -8.58 12.43 -7.24
N PHE A 366 -7.31 12.08 -7.45
CA PHE A 366 -6.77 11.88 -8.79
C PHE A 366 -7.46 10.71 -9.50
N CYS A 367 -7.72 9.60 -8.81
CA CYS A 367 -8.51 8.50 -9.34
C CYS A 367 -9.91 8.95 -9.79
N GLU A 368 -10.60 9.75 -8.97
CA GLU A 368 -11.95 10.25 -9.26
C GLU A 368 -11.97 11.30 -10.38
N MET A 369 -10.90 12.10 -10.52
CA MET A 369 -10.71 13.06 -11.61
C MET A 369 -10.13 12.44 -12.89
N ARG A 370 -9.79 11.15 -12.89
CA ARG A 370 -9.18 10.41 -14.03
C ARG A 370 -7.78 10.92 -14.40
N ILE A 371 -7.06 11.53 -13.47
CA ILE A 371 -5.68 11.94 -13.69
C ILE A 371 -4.79 10.70 -13.65
N SER A 372 -3.99 10.51 -14.70
CA SER A 372 -2.95 9.48 -14.69
C SER A 372 -1.74 10.00 -13.90
N TYR A 373 -1.37 9.30 -12.82
CA TYR A 373 -0.37 9.79 -11.88
C TYR A 373 0.61 8.72 -11.43
N ASP A 374 1.76 9.22 -10.99
CA ASP A 374 2.73 8.51 -10.18
C ASP A 374 2.74 9.05 -8.75
N VAL A 375 3.36 8.31 -7.83
CA VAL A 375 3.73 8.80 -6.51
C VAL A 375 5.26 8.77 -6.43
N VAL A 376 5.86 9.87 -6.01
CA VAL A 376 7.32 10.05 -5.98
C VAL A 376 7.78 10.70 -4.69
N ASP A 377 9.04 10.53 -4.34
CA ASP A 377 9.70 11.26 -3.27
C ASP A 377 10.79 12.20 -3.81
N GLU A 378 11.50 12.91 -2.92
CA GLU A 378 12.54 13.85 -3.29
C GLU A 378 13.77 13.26 -3.99
N ASP A 379 13.97 11.94 -3.92
CA ASP A 379 15.09 11.26 -4.57
C ASP A 379 14.79 10.86 -6.02
N MET A 380 13.51 10.70 -6.36
CA MET A 380 13.06 10.27 -7.68
C MET A 380 13.02 11.42 -8.70
N PRO A 381 13.19 11.16 -10.02
CA PRO A 381 13.12 12.20 -11.05
C PRO A 381 11.72 12.82 -11.16
N PHE A 382 11.65 14.10 -11.52
CA PHE A 382 10.39 14.81 -11.81
C PHE A 382 10.18 15.04 -13.31
N ASP A 383 11.12 14.59 -14.14
CA ASP A 383 11.05 14.77 -15.58
C ASP A 383 9.85 14.06 -16.19
N GLY A 384 9.21 14.72 -17.16
CA GLY A 384 8.06 14.16 -17.89
C GLY A 384 6.70 14.43 -17.25
N TYR A 385 6.63 14.81 -15.97
CA TYR A 385 5.36 15.23 -15.36
C TYR A 385 5.02 16.68 -15.75
N LYS A 386 3.73 16.94 -15.88
CA LYS A 386 3.18 18.28 -16.14
C LYS A 386 2.77 18.97 -14.83
N LEU A 387 2.45 18.19 -13.80
CA LEU A 387 1.99 18.66 -12.49
C LEU A 387 2.65 17.85 -11.38
N LEU A 388 3.13 18.57 -10.37
CA LEU A 388 3.45 18.01 -9.06
C LEU A 388 2.41 18.47 -8.05
N LEU A 389 1.87 17.50 -7.30
CA LEU A 389 0.98 17.73 -6.18
C LEU A 389 1.71 17.44 -4.87
N LEU A 390 1.76 18.43 -3.96
CA LEU A 390 2.36 18.32 -2.63
C LEU A 390 1.23 18.31 -1.59
N PRO A 391 0.71 17.14 -1.18
CA PRO A 391 -0.43 17.07 -0.28
C PRO A 391 -0.05 17.39 1.18
N ASP A 392 -0.77 18.27 1.77
CA ASP A 392 -0.94 18.62 3.20
C ASP A 392 0.32 18.80 4.07
N ASP A 393 1.18 17.78 4.20
CA ASP A 393 2.27 17.76 5.19
C ASP A 393 3.62 17.29 4.57
N ILE A 394 3.89 17.65 3.33
CA ILE A 394 5.19 17.37 2.70
C ILE A 394 6.27 18.24 3.34
N ARG A 395 7.26 17.58 3.91
CA ARG A 395 8.45 18.25 4.47
C ARG A 395 9.32 18.79 3.33
N ILE A 396 9.42 20.09 3.23
CA ILE A 396 10.24 20.76 2.21
C ILE A 396 11.69 20.81 2.71
N THR A 397 12.51 19.85 2.25
CA THR A 397 13.96 19.85 2.47
C THR A 397 14.63 20.82 1.48
N GLU A 398 15.88 21.24 1.74
CA GLU A 398 16.64 22.04 0.79
C GLU A 398 16.81 21.33 -0.57
N LYS A 399 16.96 19.99 -0.55
CA LYS A 399 17.02 19.17 -1.76
C LYS A 399 15.72 19.25 -2.55
N LEU A 400 14.58 19.03 -1.89
CA LEU A 400 13.27 19.08 -2.53
C LEU A 400 13.01 20.50 -3.06
N LYS A 401 13.31 21.54 -2.25
CA LYS A 401 13.13 22.94 -2.65
C LYS A 401 13.88 23.25 -3.97
N ALA A 402 15.16 22.90 -4.05
CA ALA A 402 15.95 23.08 -5.25
C ALA A 402 15.38 22.34 -6.49
N LYS A 403 14.86 21.11 -6.30
CA LYS A 403 14.21 20.36 -7.37
C LYS A 403 12.90 21.00 -7.83
N LEU A 404 12.10 21.52 -6.90
CA LEU A 404 10.85 22.22 -7.21
C LEU A 404 11.11 23.52 -7.97
N GLU A 405 12.16 24.27 -7.62
CA GLU A 405 12.59 25.48 -8.34
C GLU A 405 13.03 25.18 -9.78
N ALA A 406 13.69 24.04 -9.99
CA ALA A 406 14.10 23.60 -11.32
C ALA A 406 12.93 23.05 -12.16
N PHE A 407 11.83 22.66 -11.53
CA PHE A 407 10.70 22.03 -12.21
C PHE A 407 9.88 23.04 -13.04
N GLN A 408 9.73 22.76 -14.34
CA GLN A 408 9.06 23.65 -15.29
C GLN A 408 7.53 23.43 -15.36
N GLY A 409 7.03 22.29 -14.92
CA GLY A 409 5.60 21.99 -14.87
C GLY A 409 4.86 22.77 -13.79
N ALA A 410 3.59 22.51 -13.62
CA ALA A 410 2.77 23.14 -12.58
C ALA A 410 3.00 22.52 -11.19
N ILE A 411 2.79 23.33 -10.14
CA ILE A 411 2.83 22.85 -8.75
C ILE A 411 1.56 23.29 -8.03
N ILE A 412 0.91 22.30 -7.39
CA ILE A 412 -0.15 22.55 -6.42
C ILE A 412 0.36 22.02 -5.07
N SER A 413 0.34 22.86 -4.05
CA SER A 413 0.69 22.48 -2.68
C SER A 413 -0.45 22.81 -1.73
N THR A 414 -0.58 22.08 -0.61
CA THR A 414 -1.65 22.29 0.36
C THR A 414 -1.12 22.22 1.79
N GLY A 415 -1.83 22.87 2.71
CA GLY A 415 -1.56 22.80 4.15
C GLY A 415 -0.16 23.25 4.53
N ASN A 416 0.58 22.37 5.16
CA ASN A 416 1.95 22.63 5.65
C ASN A 416 3.04 22.35 4.59
N SER A 417 2.65 21.98 3.37
CA SER A 417 3.56 21.72 2.25
C SER A 417 4.02 23.03 1.60
N ILE A 418 4.72 23.88 2.36
CA ILE A 418 5.17 25.21 1.98
C ILE A 418 6.51 25.53 2.65
N ALA A 419 7.31 26.37 1.99
CA ALA A 419 8.53 26.96 2.55
C ALA A 419 8.66 28.43 2.15
N GLU A 420 9.52 29.17 2.81
CA GLU A 420 9.81 30.57 2.48
C GLU A 420 10.56 30.68 1.16
N GLY A 421 10.06 31.55 0.27
CA GLY A 421 10.69 31.82 -1.03
C GLY A 421 10.58 30.70 -2.05
N GLY A 422 11.46 30.68 -3.04
CA GLY A 422 11.45 29.67 -4.10
C GLY A 422 10.16 29.65 -4.91
N VAL A 423 9.56 28.48 -5.08
CA VAL A 423 8.29 28.33 -5.83
C VAL A 423 7.10 28.99 -5.14
N TRP A 424 7.26 29.47 -3.90
CA TRP A 424 6.24 30.19 -3.10
C TRP A 424 6.57 31.69 -2.92
N ASP A 425 7.42 32.28 -3.76
CA ASP A 425 7.83 33.71 -3.69
C ASP A 425 6.67 34.72 -3.74
N TYR A 426 5.49 34.26 -4.16
CA TYR A 426 4.26 35.04 -4.22
C TYR A 426 3.46 35.03 -2.91
N ILE A 427 3.90 34.28 -1.90
CA ILE A 427 3.32 34.25 -0.56
C ILE A 427 4.26 35.04 0.35
N THR A 428 3.74 36.14 0.94
CA THR A 428 4.56 37.12 1.64
C THR A 428 4.60 36.96 3.15
N ASP A 429 3.64 36.21 3.71
CA ASP A 429 3.53 35.96 5.15
C ASP A 429 2.91 34.59 5.37
N VAL A 430 3.55 33.76 6.20
CA VAL A 430 3.08 32.40 6.53
C VAL A 430 3.23 32.19 8.03
N ALA A 431 2.14 31.81 8.68
CA ALA A 431 2.14 31.46 10.08
C ALA A 431 1.28 30.21 10.32
N PRO A 432 1.58 29.38 11.34
CA PRO A 432 0.72 28.27 11.73
C PRO A 432 -0.69 28.76 12.04
N ASP A 433 -1.69 28.03 11.55
CA ASP A 433 -3.08 28.29 11.92
C ASP A 433 -3.42 27.50 13.19
N THR A 434 -3.89 28.20 14.22
CA THR A 434 -4.26 27.64 15.51
C THR A 434 -5.76 27.41 15.67
N ASN A 435 -6.56 27.77 14.66
CA ASN A 435 -8.00 27.53 14.69
C ASN A 435 -8.31 26.03 14.54
N THR A 436 -9.37 25.57 15.21
CA THR A 436 -9.88 24.20 15.04
C THR A 436 -10.63 24.03 13.73
N HIS A 437 -11.14 25.15 13.18
CA HIS A 437 -11.81 25.23 11.88
C HIS A 437 -11.31 26.48 11.14
N GLY A 438 -11.26 26.38 9.83
CA GLY A 438 -11.06 27.50 8.94
C GLY A 438 -12.09 27.42 7.81
N PHE A 439 -12.32 28.53 7.14
CA PHE A 439 -13.27 28.59 6.04
C PHE A 439 -12.65 29.32 4.86
N TYR A 440 -13.12 29.03 3.67
CA TYR A 440 -12.71 29.71 2.45
C TYR A 440 -13.92 30.09 1.61
N ALA A 441 -13.84 31.25 0.98
CA ALA A 441 -14.82 31.70 0.02
C ALA A 441 -14.50 31.12 -1.36
N TRP A 442 -15.50 30.52 -2.03
CA TRP A 442 -15.38 30.02 -3.39
C TRP A 442 -16.67 30.33 -4.16
N GLY A 443 -16.58 31.27 -5.13
CA GLY A 443 -17.76 31.89 -5.72
C GLY A 443 -18.57 32.63 -4.65
N ASP A 444 -19.87 32.43 -4.65
CA ASP A 444 -20.79 33.06 -3.70
C ASP A 444 -21.01 32.26 -2.40
N GLN A 445 -20.18 31.22 -2.18
CA GLN A 445 -20.31 30.30 -1.05
C GLN A 445 -19.11 30.38 -0.11
N VAL A 446 -19.33 30.03 1.15
CA VAL A 446 -18.29 29.85 2.15
C VAL A 446 -18.29 28.38 2.58
N TYR A 447 -17.14 27.74 2.47
CA TYR A 447 -16.95 26.32 2.78
C TYR A 447 -16.10 26.13 4.02
N GLY A 448 -16.57 25.26 4.92
CA GLY A 448 -15.87 24.93 6.15
C GLY A 448 -14.79 23.87 5.95
N GLN A 449 -13.69 24.05 6.65
CA GLN A 449 -12.58 23.12 6.68
C GLN A 449 -12.09 22.90 8.10
N LYS A 450 -12.13 21.64 8.57
CA LYS A 450 -11.71 21.27 9.92
C LYS A 450 -10.19 21.16 10.07
N TYR A 451 -9.50 20.73 9.03
CA TYR A 451 -8.05 20.58 9.06
C TYR A 451 -7.37 21.81 8.48
N VAL A 452 -7.08 22.75 9.36
CA VAL A 452 -6.31 23.94 9.03
C VAL A 452 -4.82 23.60 8.88
N GLY A 453 -4.08 24.40 8.15
CA GLY A 453 -2.65 24.24 7.94
C GLY A 453 -1.90 25.48 8.33
N VAL A 454 -1.89 26.46 7.43
CA VAL A 454 -1.21 27.74 7.63
C VAL A 454 -2.16 28.93 7.38
N LYS A 455 -1.89 30.08 8.01
CA LYS A 455 -2.39 31.36 7.54
C LYS A 455 -1.37 31.95 6.59
N MET A 456 -1.81 32.48 5.46
CA MET A 456 -0.91 33.08 4.48
C MET A 456 -1.44 34.38 3.91
N LYS A 457 -0.55 35.28 3.49
CA LYS A 457 -0.88 36.47 2.71
C LYS A 457 -0.27 36.40 1.33
N SER A 458 -1.03 36.85 0.33
CA SER A 458 -0.55 36.94 -1.05
C SER A 458 -1.34 38.01 -1.80
N GLU A 459 -0.64 38.79 -2.64
CA GLU A 459 -1.28 39.67 -3.62
C GLU A 459 -1.97 38.87 -4.75
N TYR A 460 -1.66 37.57 -4.86
CA TYR A 460 -2.25 36.63 -5.83
C TYR A 460 -3.35 35.77 -5.21
N SER A 461 -4.08 36.32 -4.20
CA SER A 461 -5.23 35.64 -3.59
C SER A 461 -6.35 35.41 -4.61
N VAL A 462 -6.81 34.18 -4.71
CA VAL A 462 -8.00 33.81 -5.53
C VAL A 462 -9.18 33.34 -4.67
N SER A 463 -8.94 33.19 -3.37
CA SER A 463 -9.97 32.88 -2.37
C SER A 463 -9.51 33.38 -1.02
N ASP A 464 -10.42 34.07 -0.31
CA ASP A 464 -10.14 34.61 1.01
C ASP A 464 -10.31 33.55 2.11
N TYR A 465 -9.43 33.62 3.10
CA TYR A 465 -9.58 32.90 4.36
C TYR A 465 -10.61 33.61 5.24
N VAL A 466 -11.58 32.85 5.72
CA VAL A 466 -12.62 33.33 6.62
C VAL A 466 -12.41 32.71 8.00
N GLU A 467 -12.19 33.55 9.01
CA GLU A 467 -12.01 33.08 10.39
C GLU A 467 -13.32 32.59 11.01
N PRO A 468 -13.23 31.63 11.94
CA PRO A 468 -14.35 31.30 12.82
C PRO A 468 -14.57 32.39 13.89
N TYR A 469 -15.77 32.44 14.48
CA TYR A 469 -16.01 33.29 15.66
C TYR A 469 -15.23 32.83 16.89
N PHE A 470 -15.00 31.52 17.02
CA PHE A 470 -14.32 30.88 18.15
C PHE A 470 -13.84 29.48 17.74
N ASN A 471 -12.91 28.91 18.51
CA ASN A 471 -12.51 27.51 18.39
C ASN A 471 -13.45 26.60 19.20
N THR A 472 -13.53 25.33 18.84
CA THR A 472 -14.19 24.33 19.68
C THR A 472 -13.53 24.27 21.06
N HIS A 473 -14.30 24.49 22.12
CA HIS A 473 -13.81 24.42 23.49
C HIS A 473 -14.96 24.29 24.52
N TRP A 474 -14.61 24.03 25.76
CA TRP A 474 -15.49 24.06 26.91
C TRP A 474 -15.05 25.21 27.85
N ASP A 475 -15.93 26.13 28.21
CA ASP A 475 -15.61 27.31 29.05
C ASP A 475 -15.95 27.13 30.53
N GLY A 476 -16.43 25.93 30.91
CA GLY A 476 -16.92 25.62 32.26
C GLY A 476 -18.44 25.63 32.39
N PHE A 477 -19.16 26.24 31.43
CA PHE A 477 -20.62 26.35 31.41
C PHE A 477 -21.21 25.89 30.08
N HIS A 478 -20.56 26.20 28.94
CA HIS A 478 -21.06 25.93 27.61
C HIS A 478 -20.01 25.20 26.77
N GLY A 479 -20.47 24.25 25.95
CA GLY A 479 -19.67 23.62 24.91
C GLY A 479 -19.80 24.41 23.59
N TYR A 480 -18.66 24.90 23.10
CA TYR A 480 -18.55 25.60 21.81
C TYR A 480 -18.11 24.60 20.74
N PHE A 481 -19.03 23.94 20.06
CA PHE A 481 -18.74 22.90 19.09
C PHE A 481 -19.36 23.16 17.70
N TYR A 482 -20.37 24.03 17.61
CA TYR A 482 -20.84 24.55 16.33
C TYR A 482 -20.07 25.83 16.01
N VAL A 483 -19.09 25.70 15.12
CA VAL A 483 -18.12 26.76 14.81
C VAL A 483 -18.56 27.51 13.55
N PRO A 484 -19.23 28.66 13.63
CA PRO A 484 -19.69 29.41 12.47
C PRO A 484 -18.56 30.27 11.87
N PRO A 485 -18.57 30.51 10.54
CA PRO A 485 -17.69 31.48 9.91
C PRO A 485 -18.04 32.91 10.32
N LYS A 486 -17.03 33.76 10.51
CA LYS A 486 -17.20 35.16 10.87
C LYS A 486 -17.07 36.08 9.65
N SER A 487 -15.85 36.33 9.21
CA SER A 487 -15.55 37.25 8.11
C SER A 487 -14.18 37.00 7.52
N PRO A 488 -13.89 37.43 6.30
CA PRO A 488 -12.53 37.50 5.78
C PRO A 488 -11.64 38.39 6.66
N VAL A 489 -10.38 38.00 6.84
CA VAL A 489 -9.44 38.67 7.76
C VAL A 489 -8.15 39.13 7.08
N GLY A 490 -8.17 39.25 5.75
CA GLY A 490 -7.02 39.71 4.98
C GLY A 490 -5.92 38.63 4.81
N PHE A 491 -6.27 37.38 5.03
CA PHE A 491 -5.45 36.23 4.65
C PHE A 491 -6.06 35.53 3.43
N SER A 492 -5.20 34.84 2.67
CA SER A 492 -5.60 34.06 1.51
C SER A 492 -5.85 32.61 1.90
N ALA A 493 -6.96 32.03 1.46
CA ALA A 493 -7.21 30.60 1.55
C ALA A 493 -6.58 29.86 0.36
N VAL A 494 -6.62 30.47 -0.82
CA VAL A 494 -5.97 29.98 -2.03
C VAL A 494 -5.21 31.14 -2.69
N ALA A 495 -3.95 30.94 -2.96
CA ALA A 495 -3.11 31.87 -3.73
C ALA A 495 -2.59 31.16 -4.98
N LYS A 496 -2.56 31.90 -6.13
CA LYS A 496 -2.14 31.37 -7.42
C LYS A 496 -1.36 32.40 -8.23
N LYS A 497 -0.12 32.05 -8.64
CA LYS A 497 0.72 32.86 -9.53
C LYS A 497 1.23 31.98 -10.68
N GLY A 498 0.82 32.29 -11.91
CA GLY A 498 1.19 31.49 -13.08
C GLY A 498 0.75 30.02 -12.93
N ASN A 499 1.71 29.11 -13.00
CA ASN A 499 1.48 27.66 -12.84
C ASN A 499 1.78 27.14 -11.41
N ARG A 500 1.72 28.02 -10.41
CA ARG A 500 1.92 27.71 -8.99
C ARG A 500 0.67 28.05 -8.21
N ALA A 501 0.20 27.12 -7.37
CA ALA A 501 -0.91 27.36 -6.45
C ALA A 501 -0.62 26.76 -5.07
N HIS A 502 -1.08 27.46 -4.04
CA HIS A 502 -1.08 26.94 -2.67
C HIS A 502 -2.46 27.11 -2.04
N VAL A 503 -2.94 26.04 -1.39
CA VAL A 503 -4.17 26.03 -0.57
C VAL A 503 -3.76 25.92 0.89
N CYS A 504 -4.16 26.86 1.72
CA CYS A 504 -3.69 26.96 3.11
C CYS A 504 -4.11 25.80 4.03
N PHE A 505 -5.06 24.98 3.62
CA PHE A 505 -5.63 23.89 4.40
C PHE A 505 -5.01 22.53 4.11
N ARG A 506 -5.10 21.61 5.08
CA ARG A 506 -4.82 20.18 4.90
C ARG A 506 -6.00 19.50 4.20
N LEU A 507 -6.21 19.89 2.97
CA LEU A 507 -7.42 19.64 2.20
C LEU A 507 -7.63 18.16 1.86
N PHE A 508 -6.54 17.44 1.58
CA PHE A 508 -6.63 16.02 1.23
C PHE A 508 -6.92 15.13 2.44
N THR A 509 -6.39 15.46 3.61
CA THR A 509 -6.76 14.83 4.88
C THR A 509 -8.26 15.00 5.14
N ALA A 510 -8.78 16.22 4.99
CA ALA A 510 -10.20 16.47 5.15
C ALA A 510 -11.06 15.74 4.12
N TYR A 511 -10.61 15.68 2.88
CA TYR A 511 -11.31 14.94 1.83
C TYR A 511 -11.37 13.44 2.12
N MET A 512 -10.26 12.86 2.59
CA MET A 512 -10.23 11.44 2.96
C MET A 512 -11.22 11.12 4.08
N GLU A 513 -11.34 12.01 5.07
CA GLU A 513 -12.18 11.74 6.24
C GLU A 513 -13.66 12.11 6.05
N TYR A 514 -13.97 13.16 5.29
CA TYR A 514 -15.32 13.69 5.17
C TYR A 514 -15.94 13.56 3.78
N GLY A 515 -15.16 13.29 2.75
CA GLY A 515 -15.64 13.14 1.38
C GLY A 515 -16.26 14.42 0.78
N ALA A 516 -15.87 15.60 1.26
CA ALA A 516 -16.47 16.88 0.88
C ALA A 516 -16.17 17.24 -0.59
N LEU A 517 -17.14 17.09 -1.48
CA LEU A 517 -16.98 17.23 -2.93
C LEU A 517 -16.52 18.62 -3.38
N PHE A 518 -16.80 19.67 -2.61
CA PHE A 518 -16.34 21.02 -2.91
C PHE A 518 -14.80 21.15 -2.78
N HIS A 519 -14.16 20.37 -1.92
CA HIS A 519 -12.68 20.30 -1.88
C HIS A 519 -12.13 19.70 -3.17
N LYS A 520 -12.78 18.66 -3.69
CA LYS A 520 -12.41 18.08 -5.00
C LYS A 520 -12.65 19.10 -6.12
N ALA A 521 -13.76 19.81 -6.14
CA ALA A 521 -14.06 20.81 -7.15
C ALA A 521 -13.03 21.95 -7.18
N LEU A 522 -12.53 22.38 -6.02
CA LEU A 522 -11.44 23.35 -5.93
C LEU A 522 -10.16 22.83 -6.59
N ILE A 523 -9.71 21.64 -6.22
CA ILE A 523 -8.49 21.05 -6.81
C ILE A 523 -8.69 20.75 -8.29
N GLU A 524 -9.86 20.25 -8.69
CA GLU A 524 -10.18 19.97 -10.09
C GLU A 524 -10.10 21.24 -10.95
N SER A 525 -10.55 22.40 -10.44
CA SER A 525 -10.44 23.67 -11.17
C SER A 525 -8.98 24.07 -11.41
N LEU A 526 -8.10 23.91 -10.41
CA LEU A 526 -6.68 24.18 -10.54
C LEU A 526 -5.99 23.18 -11.50
N VAL A 527 -6.32 21.91 -11.37
CA VAL A 527 -5.75 20.85 -12.24
C VAL A 527 -6.16 21.07 -13.70
N ARG A 528 -7.43 21.38 -13.98
CA ARG A 528 -7.90 21.64 -15.37
C ARG A 528 -7.24 22.87 -15.98
N GLU A 529 -6.96 23.89 -15.18
CA GLU A 529 -6.23 25.07 -15.65
C GLU A 529 -4.78 24.73 -15.95
N PHE A 530 -4.10 23.95 -15.11
CA PHE A 530 -2.68 23.64 -15.23
C PHE A 530 -2.40 22.50 -16.23
N ILE A 531 -3.33 21.57 -16.36
CA ILE A 531 -3.29 20.48 -17.35
C ILE A 531 -4.60 20.50 -18.16
N PRO A 532 -4.75 21.44 -19.11
CA PRO A 532 -5.98 21.56 -19.90
C PRO A 532 -6.24 20.35 -20.80
N GLU A 533 -5.19 19.64 -21.23
CA GLU A 533 -5.27 18.41 -22.01
C GLU A 533 -4.79 17.21 -21.18
N GLN A 534 -5.72 16.50 -20.58
CA GLN A 534 -5.45 15.30 -19.80
C GLN A 534 -5.39 14.06 -20.71
N TRP A 535 -4.69 13.00 -20.24
CA TRP A 535 -4.67 11.73 -20.97
C TRP A 535 -6.06 11.13 -21.12
N ILE A 536 -6.87 11.19 -20.07
CA ILE A 536 -8.20 10.58 -20.00
C ILE A 536 -9.21 11.69 -19.66
N GLU A 537 -10.23 11.86 -20.48
CA GLU A 537 -11.31 12.80 -20.23
C GLU A 537 -12.66 12.10 -20.32
N THR A 538 -13.49 12.27 -19.31
CA THR A 538 -14.88 11.82 -19.28
C THR A 538 -15.64 12.51 -18.16
N SER A 539 -16.87 12.92 -18.43
CA SER A 539 -17.84 13.38 -17.43
C SER A 539 -18.99 12.37 -17.23
N GLU A 540 -18.95 11.24 -17.96
CA GLU A 540 -20.08 10.32 -18.02
C GLU A 540 -19.94 9.10 -17.09
N LEU A 541 -18.81 8.99 -16.40
CA LEU A 541 -18.55 7.87 -15.51
C LEU A 541 -18.69 8.28 -14.03
N PRO A 542 -19.30 7.43 -13.19
CA PRO A 542 -19.42 7.69 -11.76
C PRO A 542 -18.04 7.76 -11.07
N SER A 543 -17.93 8.55 -9.98
CA SER A 543 -16.68 8.72 -9.23
C SER A 543 -16.09 7.41 -8.72
N SER A 544 -16.92 6.40 -8.47
CA SER A 544 -16.49 5.06 -8.05
C SER A 544 -15.76 4.28 -9.12
N SER A 545 -15.90 4.64 -10.41
CA SER A 545 -15.14 3.99 -11.49
C SER A 545 -13.66 4.31 -11.36
N ARG A 546 -12.80 3.38 -11.76
CA ARG A 546 -11.36 3.58 -11.86
C ARG A 546 -10.92 3.35 -13.29
N ILE A 547 -10.09 4.25 -13.81
CA ILE A 547 -9.50 4.14 -15.15
C ILE A 547 -8.00 4.29 -15.03
N THR A 548 -7.25 3.40 -15.65
CA THR A 548 -5.80 3.52 -15.80
C THR A 548 -5.39 3.25 -17.24
N ILE A 549 -4.28 3.85 -17.65
CA ILE A 549 -3.68 3.63 -18.96
C ILE A 549 -2.23 3.20 -18.80
N ARG A 550 -1.81 2.21 -19.59
CA ARG A 550 -0.46 1.66 -19.57
C ARG A 550 0.06 1.47 -20.99
N LYS A 551 1.35 1.66 -21.19
CA LYS A 551 2.03 1.37 -22.44
C LYS A 551 2.40 -0.10 -22.48
N GLY A 552 1.77 -0.88 -23.34
CA GLY A 552 2.05 -2.28 -23.57
C GLY A 552 2.93 -2.52 -24.82
N LYS A 553 3.32 -3.76 -25.05
CA LYS A 553 4.12 -4.18 -26.23
C LYS A 553 3.32 -4.08 -27.53
N GLN A 554 2.01 -4.27 -27.49
CA GLN A 554 1.13 -4.35 -28.67
C GLN A 554 0.27 -3.09 -28.88
N GLY A 555 0.39 -2.10 -28.00
CA GLY A 555 -0.39 -0.86 -27.95
C GLY A 555 -0.62 -0.41 -26.52
N GLU A 556 -1.39 0.65 -26.35
CA GLU A 556 -1.75 1.12 -25.03
C GLU A 556 -2.91 0.28 -24.46
N LEU A 557 -2.80 -0.05 -23.18
CA LEU A 557 -3.80 -0.80 -22.40
C LEU A 557 -4.62 0.18 -21.57
N LEU A 558 -5.91 0.27 -21.86
CA LEU A 558 -6.87 1.05 -21.08
C LEU A 558 -7.72 0.10 -20.23
N TYR A 559 -7.71 0.31 -18.93
CA TYR A 559 -8.52 -0.46 -17.98
C TYR A 559 -9.65 0.41 -17.43
N VAL A 560 -10.86 -0.11 -17.45
CA VAL A 560 -12.03 0.49 -16.81
C VAL A 560 -12.59 -0.49 -15.78
N LYS A 561 -12.56 -0.11 -14.50
CA LYS A 561 -13.17 -0.88 -13.41
C LYS A 561 -14.36 -0.12 -12.86
N VAL A 562 -15.48 -0.81 -12.71
CA VAL A 562 -16.72 -0.28 -12.13
C VAL A 562 -17.13 -1.16 -10.96
N SER A 563 -17.03 -0.58 -9.76
CA SER A 563 -17.40 -1.23 -8.52
C SER A 563 -17.94 -0.19 -7.54
N VAL A 564 -18.75 -0.61 -6.61
CA VAL A 564 -19.38 0.25 -5.61
C VAL A 564 -19.18 -0.34 -4.21
N PRO A 565 -19.02 0.51 -3.18
CA PRO A 565 -18.97 0.06 -1.80
C PRO A 565 -20.40 -0.21 -1.30
N GLU A 566 -20.84 -1.47 -1.35
CA GLU A 566 -22.21 -1.84 -0.99
C GLU A 566 -22.36 -2.28 0.46
N HIS A 567 -21.39 -3.04 0.98
CA HIS A 567 -21.49 -3.57 2.33
C HIS A 567 -20.59 -2.79 3.29
N TRP A 568 -21.22 -2.02 4.17
CA TRP A 568 -20.54 -1.25 5.20
C TRP A 568 -20.49 -2.06 6.49
N ALA A 569 -19.28 -2.38 6.94
CA ALA A 569 -19.00 -2.98 8.24
C ALA A 569 -18.29 -1.97 9.15
N ASN A 570 -18.28 -2.22 10.46
CA ASN A 570 -17.65 -1.31 11.43
C ASN A 570 -16.14 -1.06 11.17
N ARG A 571 -15.46 -1.96 10.47
CA ARG A 571 -14.01 -1.91 10.23
C ARG A 571 -13.62 -1.71 8.78
N GLY A 572 -14.56 -1.77 7.85
CA GLY A 572 -14.26 -1.66 6.43
C GLY A 572 -15.48 -1.70 5.54
N VAL A 573 -15.25 -1.67 4.26
CA VAL A 573 -16.25 -1.68 3.20
C VAL A 573 -15.93 -2.83 2.25
N ILE A 574 -16.95 -3.51 1.77
CA ILE A 574 -16.83 -4.59 0.79
C ILE A 574 -17.35 -4.07 -0.54
N ASN A 575 -16.51 -4.06 -1.56
CA ASN A 575 -16.91 -3.67 -2.89
C ASN A 575 -17.70 -4.77 -3.59
N GLU A 576 -18.71 -4.35 -4.35
CA GLU A 576 -19.40 -5.17 -5.33
C GLU A 576 -19.21 -4.63 -6.74
N HIS A 577 -19.36 -5.50 -7.73
CA HIS A 577 -19.44 -5.06 -9.12
C HIS A 577 -20.77 -4.35 -9.36
N THR A 578 -20.71 -3.30 -10.17
CA THR A 578 -21.92 -2.66 -10.69
C THR A 578 -21.91 -2.71 -12.20
N VAL A 579 -23.08 -2.46 -12.79
CA VAL A 579 -23.23 -2.40 -14.25
C VAL A 579 -23.16 -0.95 -14.70
N LEU A 580 -22.20 -0.64 -15.57
CA LEU A 580 -22.17 0.60 -16.31
C LEU A 580 -22.92 0.40 -17.63
N PRO A 581 -24.03 1.10 -17.87
CA PRO A 581 -24.77 0.98 -19.15
C PRO A 581 -23.91 1.37 -20.34
N ALA A 582 -24.12 0.70 -21.46
CA ALA A 582 -23.48 1.01 -22.75
C ALA A 582 -23.73 2.45 -23.20
N GLY A 583 -22.87 2.95 -24.08
CA GLY A 583 -22.99 4.28 -24.72
C GLY A 583 -22.29 5.41 -23.96
N ARG A 584 -21.67 5.14 -22.79
CA ARG A 584 -20.82 6.12 -22.09
C ARG A 584 -19.53 6.35 -22.87
N LYS A 585 -19.02 7.58 -22.86
CA LYS A 585 -17.86 7.99 -23.64
C LYS A 585 -16.66 8.29 -22.79
N VAL A 586 -15.51 7.83 -23.25
CA VAL A 586 -14.20 8.16 -22.71
C VAL A 586 -13.33 8.68 -23.85
N SER A 587 -12.71 9.82 -23.67
CA SER A 587 -11.80 10.44 -24.63
C SER A 587 -10.35 10.24 -24.19
N ILE A 588 -9.54 9.65 -25.03
CA ILE A 588 -8.13 9.35 -24.78
C ILE A 588 -7.25 10.22 -25.67
N LYS A 589 -6.20 10.79 -25.09
CA LYS A 589 -5.23 11.60 -25.84
C LYS A 589 -4.52 10.76 -26.92
N GLY A 590 -4.47 11.29 -28.13
CA GLY A 590 -3.87 10.64 -29.30
C GLY A 590 -4.89 9.97 -30.21
N GLU A 591 -4.43 9.66 -31.41
CA GLU A 591 -5.23 9.05 -32.48
C GLU A 591 -4.89 7.56 -32.56
N TYR A 592 -5.89 6.72 -32.34
CA TYR A 592 -5.80 5.26 -32.45
C TYR A 592 -6.72 4.78 -33.55
N GLY A 593 -6.21 3.89 -34.44
CA GLY A 593 -6.94 3.35 -35.56
C GLY A 593 -7.97 2.30 -35.15
N ALA A 594 -7.77 1.63 -34.03
CA ALA A 594 -8.70 0.62 -33.51
C ALA A 594 -8.62 0.49 -31.99
N VAL A 595 -9.76 0.15 -31.39
CA VAL A 595 -9.88 -0.23 -29.98
C VAL A 595 -10.56 -1.59 -29.89
N CYS A 596 -10.02 -2.51 -29.13
CA CYS A 596 -10.66 -3.81 -28.90
C CYS A 596 -10.66 -4.17 -27.40
N SER A 597 -11.71 -4.85 -26.95
CA SER A 597 -11.78 -5.40 -25.59
C SER A 597 -10.92 -6.66 -25.49
N LEU A 598 -10.31 -6.88 -24.33
CA LEU A 598 -9.47 -8.05 -24.05
C LEU A 598 -10.20 -9.03 -23.12
N PRO A 599 -9.87 -10.32 -23.17
CA PRO A 599 -8.86 -10.98 -24.02
C PRO A 599 -9.32 -11.34 -25.44
N ASP A 600 -10.61 -11.26 -25.73
CA ASP A 600 -11.23 -11.78 -26.99
C ASP A 600 -10.94 -10.89 -28.21
N GLU A 601 -10.29 -9.76 -28.07
CA GLU A 601 -10.03 -8.74 -29.11
C GLU A 601 -11.28 -8.30 -29.87
N LYS A 602 -12.46 -8.25 -29.23
CA LYS A 602 -13.70 -7.79 -29.83
C LYS A 602 -13.64 -6.27 -30.11
N PRO A 603 -13.99 -5.82 -31.33
CA PRO A 603 -13.97 -4.39 -31.63
C PRO A 603 -14.86 -3.58 -30.70
N VAL A 604 -14.32 -2.45 -30.21
CA VAL A 604 -15.05 -1.45 -29.45
C VAL A 604 -15.21 -0.20 -30.30
N LYS A 605 -16.42 0.37 -30.32
CA LYS A 605 -16.73 1.54 -31.14
C LYS A 605 -15.88 2.74 -30.71
N CYS A 606 -15.14 3.31 -31.68
CA CYS A 606 -14.32 4.49 -31.44
C CYS A 606 -14.25 5.36 -32.71
N TRP A 607 -13.90 6.63 -32.53
CA TRP A 607 -13.62 7.58 -33.62
C TRP A 607 -12.63 8.63 -33.15
N VAL A 608 -12.00 9.31 -34.09
CA VAL A 608 -11.10 10.44 -33.79
C VAL A 608 -11.89 11.75 -33.85
N GLU A 609 -11.74 12.58 -32.83
CA GLU A 609 -12.32 13.90 -32.71
C GLU A 609 -11.33 14.85 -32.04
N ASN A 610 -11.01 15.97 -32.71
CA ASN A 610 -10.06 17.00 -32.18
C ASN A 610 -8.69 16.41 -31.77
N GLY A 611 -8.14 15.46 -32.53
CA GLY A 611 -6.83 14.83 -32.22
C GLY A 611 -6.86 13.83 -31.06
N ARG A 612 -8.05 13.45 -30.60
CA ARG A 612 -8.27 12.49 -29.52
C ARG A 612 -9.11 11.32 -30.03
N THR A 613 -8.93 10.17 -29.44
CA THR A 613 -9.80 9.01 -29.71
C THR A 613 -10.92 8.95 -28.68
N VAL A 614 -12.15 9.08 -29.17
CA VAL A 614 -13.36 8.89 -28.38
C VAL A 614 -13.79 7.44 -28.46
N ILE A 615 -13.96 6.79 -27.31
CA ILE A 615 -14.38 5.40 -27.16
C ILE A 615 -15.80 5.40 -26.60
N GLU A 616 -16.73 4.78 -27.32
CA GLU A 616 -18.07 4.49 -26.81
C GLU A 616 -18.03 3.13 -26.09
N LEU A 617 -18.12 3.15 -24.79
CA LEU A 617 -18.00 1.95 -23.97
C LEU A 617 -19.20 1.01 -24.19
N PRO A 618 -18.97 -0.30 -24.32
CA PRO A 618 -20.05 -1.29 -24.19
C PRO A 618 -20.59 -1.30 -22.75
N GLU A 619 -21.62 -2.09 -22.52
CA GLU A 619 -22.01 -2.40 -21.13
C GLU A 619 -20.85 -3.07 -20.40
N ILE A 620 -20.54 -2.59 -19.18
CA ILE A 620 -19.44 -3.10 -18.35
C ILE A 620 -20.01 -3.61 -17.03
N THR A 621 -19.76 -4.88 -16.73
CA THR A 621 -19.97 -5.45 -15.42
C THR A 621 -18.60 -5.67 -14.76
N GLY A 622 -18.30 -4.88 -13.72
CA GLY A 622 -17.07 -5.00 -12.95
C GLY A 622 -15.81 -4.48 -13.65
N PHE A 623 -15.35 -5.10 -14.75
CA PHE A 623 -14.05 -4.79 -15.33
C PHE A 623 -13.98 -4.94 -16.85
N LEU A 624 -13.35 -4.00 -17.52
CA LEU A 624 -13.11 -4.04 -18.97
C LEU A 624 -11.68 -3.56 -19.29
N PRO A 625 -10.77 -4.45 -19.63
CA PRO A 625 -9.51 -4.10 -20.27
C PRO A 625 -9.69 -3.91 -21.78
N MET A 626 -9.01 -2.93 -22.35
CA MET A 626 -9.03 -2.62 -23.79
C MET A 626 -7.62 -2.40 -24.31
N LEU A 627 -7.38 -2.80 -25.53
CA LEU A 627 -6.16 -2.51 -26.29
C LEU A 627 -6.44 -1.42 -27.33
N LEU A 628 -5.64 -0.35 -27.28
CA LEU A 628 -5.66 0.75 -28.23
C LEU A 628 -4.52 0.53 -29.22
N LYS A 629 -4.86 0.39 -30.52
CA LYS A 629 -3.90 0.14 -31.61
C LYS A 629 -3.78 1.40 -32.48
N LYS A 630 -2.53 1.82 -32.76
CA LYS A 630 -2.26 2.91 -33.72
C LYS A 630 -2.46 2.52 -35.14
#